data_93ef58fa875542f81ff5ccb7251614b2
#
_entry.id   93ef58fa875542f81ff5ccb7251614b2
#
_cell.length_a   1.000
_cell.length_b   1.000
_cell.length_c   1.000
_cell.angle_alpha   90.00
_cell.angle_beta   90.00
_cell.angle_gamma   90.00
#
_symmetry.space_group_name_H-M   'P 1'
#
loop_
_entity.id
_entity.type
_entity.pdbx_description
1 polymer ?
#
loop_
_entity_poly.entity_id
_entity_poly.type
_entity_poly.pdbx_seq_one_letter_code
_entity_poly.pdbx_strand_id
1 'polypeptide(L)'
;MGKSYKPNYRVRRLVASILLAIISVSGAVYFKSQEDLTSNTIKTDNKLTDSSIQKNSAAKALNELEVKGRAPKTGYSRDQFGKGWQKDVSGCDTRNQILQRDLKEIKLDTHCKVISGVLDDPYTGKTINFTKGKNSDKVQIDHVVALSNSWQTGAQLLPPEERIRLANDPLNLLAVDGPANQQKGDADAATWLPSNKSYRCAYVARQIAVKKVYHLWVTQSEKTAMERILNSCPNQTLIIEN
;
A
#
# COMPACT_ATOMS: atom_id res chain seq x y z
N MET A 1 69.77 -59.93 -14.11
CA MET A 1 69.27 -59.47 -15.41
C MET A 1 67.90 -58.88 -15.24
N GLY A 2 67.74 -57.58 -15.03
CA GLY A 2 66.47 -56.88 -14.88
C GLY A 2 65.98 -56.39 -16.24
N LYS A 3 64.78 -56.88 -16.65
CA LYS A 3 64.17 -56.37 -17.86
C LYS A 3 63.52 -55.02 -17.55
N SER A 4 64.02 -53.93 -18.19
CA SER A 4 63.46 -52.61 -18.18
C SER A 4 62.13 -52.60 -18.97
N TYR A 5 61.01 -52.38 -18.29
CA TYR A 5 59.70 -52.20 -18.90
C TYR A 5 59.59 -50.77 -19.45
N LYS A 6 59.58 -50.61 -20.79
CA LYS A 6 59.28 -49.31 -21.42
C LYS A 6 57.82 -49.10 -21.56
N PRO A 7 57.22 -48.09 -20.94
CA PRO A 7 55.78 -47.83 -21.03
C PRO A 7 55.39 -47.37 -22.46
N ASN A 8 54.36 -47.98 -23.00
CA ASN A 8 53.84 -47.74 -24.36
C ASN A 8 53.23 -46.34 -24.51
N TYR A 9 53.94 -45.41 -25.10
CA TYR A 9 53.60 -43.99 -25.20
C TYR A 9 52.30 -43.73 -25.96
N ARG A 10 51.85 -44.61 -26.86
CA ARG A 10 50.62 -44.53 -27.62
C ARG A 10 49.37 -44.76 -26.73
N VAL A 11 49.45 -45.70 -25.79
CA VAL A 11 48.35 -46.00 -24.84
C VAL A 11 48.13 -44.82 -23.86
N ARG A 12 49.22 -44.19 -23.38
CA ARG A 12 49.09 -43.01 -22.50
C ARG A 12 48.44 -41.82 -23.17
N ARG A 13 48.73 -41.56 -24.45
CA ARG A 13 48.08 -40.49 -25.22
C ARG A 13 46.58 -40.76 -25.43
N LEU A 14 46.18 -42.00 -25.73
CA LEU A 14 44.78 -42.39 -25.88
C LEU A 14 43.99 -42.26 -24.60
N VAL A 15 44.52 -42.68 -23.45
CA VAL A 15 43.89 -42.56 -22.14
C VAL A 15 43.72 -41.09 -21.71
N ALA A 16 44.77 -40.25 -21.97
CA ALA A 16 44.70 -38.83 -21.66
C ALA A 16 43.63 -38.11 -22.51
N SER A 17 43.50 -38.46 -23.79
CA SER A 17 42.49 -37.87 -24.68
C SER A 17 41.07 -38.28 -24.29
N ILE A 18 40.83 -39.51 -23.86
CA ILE A 18 39.53 -40.00 -23.38
C ILE A 18 39.13 -39.31 -22.07
N LEU A 19 40.10 -39.15 -21.13
CA LEU A 19 39.83 -38.43 -19.87
C LEU A 19 39.46 -36.93 -20.08
N LEU A 20 40.16 -36.25 -21.00
CA LEU A 20 39.83 -34.86 -21.36
C LEU A 20 38.45 -34.73 -22.01
N ALA A 21 38.06 -35.68 -22.85
CA ALA A 21 36.72 -35.68 -23.45
C ALA A 21 35.61 -35.93 -22.44
N ILE A 22 35.81 -36.81 -21.45
CA ILE A 22 34.84 -37.06 -20.37
C ILE A 22 34.70 -35.84 -19.49
N ILE A 23 35.76 -35.14 -19.14
CA ILE A 23 35.71 -33.91 -18.30
C ILE A 23 34.98 -32.80 -19.05
N SER A 24 35.18 -32.64 -20.35
CA SER A 24 34.51 -31.61 -21.16
C SER A 24 32.99 -31.88 -21.31
N VAL A 25 32.59 -33.13 -21.49
CA VAL A 25 31.17 -33.51 -21.58
C VAL A 25 30.46 -33.37 -20.21
N SER A 26 31.06 -33.82 -19.14
CA SER A 26 30.52 -33.68 -17.79
C SER A 26 30.42 -32.21 -17.35
N GLY A 27 31.39 -31.37 -17.69
CA GLY A 27 31.35 -29.94 -17.46
C GLY A 27 30.22 -29.24 -18.21
N ALA A 28 30.01 -29.59 -19.49
CA ALA A 28 28.94 -29.02 -20.31
C ALA A 28 27.53 -29.43 -19.81
N VAL A 29 27.35 -30.67 -19.38
CA VAL A 29 26.07 -31.16 -18.78
C VAL A 29 25.79 -30.48 -17.45
N TYR A 30 26.82 -30.30 -16.61
CA TYR A 30 26.67 -29.62 -15.32
C TYR A 30 26.32 -28.13 -15.51
N PHE A 31 26.95 -27.44 -16.45
CA PHE A 31 26.66 -26.04 -16.75
C PHE A 31 25.22 -25.85 -17.29
N LYS A 32 24.77 -26.71 -18.23
CA LYS A 32 23.44 -26.68 -18.77
C LYS A 32 22.36 -26.97 -17.71
N SER A 33 22.65 -27.88 -16.75
CA SER A 33 21.77 -28.18 -15.62
C SER A 33 21.61 -26.96 -14.67
N GLN A 34 22.68 -26.18 -14.48
CA GLN A 34 22.64 -24.96 -13.66
C GLN A 34 21.85 -23.84 -14.35
N GLU A 35 21.98 -23.68 -15.67
CA GLU A 35 21.21 -22.68 -16.44
C GLU A 35 19.70 -23.00 -16.43
N ASP A 36 19.32 -24.27 -16.55
CA ASP A 36 17.91 -24.69 -16.48
C ASP A 36 17.30 -24.52 -15.07
N LEU A 37 18.06 -24.75 -14.00
CA LEU A 37 17.63 -24.52 -12.62
C LEU A 37 17.41 -23.04 -12.33
N THR A 38 18.36 -22.17 -12.72
CA THR A 38 18.23 -20.73 -12.50
C THR A 38 17.10 -20.11 -13.35
N SER A 39 16.96 -20.54 -14.59
CA SER A 39 15.87 -20.09 -15.48
C SER A 39 14.49 -20.48 -14.97
N ASN A 40 14.33 -21.68 -14.41
CA ASN A 40 13.06 -22.13 -13.85
C ASN A 40 12.72 -21.43 -12.53
N THR A 41 13.71 -21.18 -11.65
CA THR A 41 13.50 -20.45 -10.40
C THR A 41 13.07 -19.02 -10.67
N ILE A 42 13.73 -18.30 -11.58
CA ILE A 42 13.35 -16.92 -11.96
C ILE A 42 11.96 -16.87 -12.59
N LYS A 43 11.58 -17.84 -13.42
CA LYS A 43 10.24 -17.90 -14.02
C LYS A 43 9.15 -18.19 -12.98
N THR A 44 9.45 -19.00 -11.97
CA THR A 44 8.49 -19.34 -10.90
C THR A 44 8.30 -18.15 -9.97
N ASP A 45 9.36 -17.46 -9.58
CA ASP A 45 9.29 -16.29 -8.71
C ASP A 45 8.58 -15.11 -9.41
N ASN A 46 8.85 -14.87 -10.69
CA ASN A 46 8.16 -13.85 -11.47
C ASN A 46 6.66 -14.16 -11.65
N LYS A 47 6.29 -15.43 -11.80
CA LYS A 47 4.88 -15.83 -11.91
C LYS A 47 4.14 -15.71 -10.58
N LEU A 48 4.79 -15.99 -9.45
CA LEU A 48 4.21 -15.82 -8.11
C LEU A 48 4.05 -14.34 -7.76
N THR A 49 5.04 -13.50 -8.06
CA THR A 49 4.96 -12.05 -7.85
C THR A 49 3.91 -11.40 -8.74
N ASP A 50 3.83 -11.76 -10.02
CA ASP A 50 2.83 -11.22 -10.95
C ASP A 50 1.41 -11.65 -10.53
N SER A 51 1.20 -12.89 -10.10
CA SER A 51 -0.07 -13.38 -9.57
C SER A 51 -0.51 -12.67 -8.28
N SER A 52 0.42 -12.36 -7.37
CA SER A 52 0.12 -11.65 -6.12
C SER A 52 -0.17 -10.16 -6.35
N ILE A 53 0.56 -9.52 -7.25
CA ILE A 53 0.33 -8.14 -7.69
C ILE A 53 -1.04 -8.03 -8.36
N GLN A 54 -1.39 -8.97 -9.23
CA GLN A 54 -2.67 -8.98 -9.93
C GLN A 54 -3.85 -9.26 -8.98
N LYS A 55 -3.65 -10.06 -7.92
CA LYS A 55 -4.68 -10.34 -6.90
C LYS A 55 -5.00 -9.12 -6.04
N ASN A 56 -4.01 -8.29 -5.72
CA ASN A 56 -4.15 -7.10 -4.88
C ASN A 56 -4.15 -5.78 -5.67
N SER A 57 -4.36 -5.83 -6.99
CA SER A 57 -4.38 -4.63 -7.83
C SER A 57 -5.53 -3.69 -7.42
N ALA A 58 -5.20 -2.42 -7.21
CA ALA A 58 -6.20 -1.39 -6.92
C ALA A 58 -7.21 -1.22 -8.07
N ALA A 59 -6.76 -1.37 -9.32
CA ALA A 59 -7.64 -1.31 -10.50
C ALA A 59 -8.65 -2.46 -10.52
N LYS A 60 -8.22 -3.69 -10.18
CA LYS A 60 -9.13 -4.82 -10.05
C LYS A 60 -10.16 -4.58 -8.95
N ALA A 61 -9.71 -4.15 -7.78
CA ALA A 61 -10.61 -3.86 -6.66
C ALA A 61 -11.60 -2.74 -6.97
N LEU A 62 -11.20 -1.70 -7.72
CA LEU A 62 -12.11 -0.64 -8.18
C LEU A 62 -13.24 -1.21 -9.05
N ASN A 63 -12.94 -2.17 -9.91
CA ASN A 63 -13.95 -2.80 -10.77
C ASN A 63 -14.95 -3.68 -10.00
N GLU A 64 -14.59 -4.12 -8.81
CA GLU A 64 -15.46 -4.89 -7.91
C GLU A 64 -16.41 -3.99 -7.07
N LEU A 65 -16.13 -2.68 -6.99
CA LEU A 65 -17.00 -1.74 -6.28
C LEU A 65 -18.29 -1.50 -7.05
N GLU A 66 -19.39 -1.46 -6.30
CA GLU A 66 -20.68 -1.10 -6.85
C GLU A 66 -20.69 0.35 -7.33
N VAL A 67 -21.36 0.62 -8.46
CA VAL A 67 -21.52 1.97 -9.00
C VAL A 67 -22.96 2.41 -8.80
N LYS A 68 -23.17 3.45 -7.98
CA LYS A 68 -24.48 4.04 -7.71
C LYS A 68 -24.40 5.57 -7.64
N GLY A 69 -25.53 6.25 -7.80
CA GLY A 69 -25.64 7.66 -7.47
C GLY A 69 -25.44 7.94 -5.99
N ARG A 70 -25.14 9.18 -5.62
CA ARG A 70 -25.08 9.57 -4.20
C ARG A 70 -26.47 9.46 -3.57
N ALA A 71 -26.55 8.81 -2.42
CA ALA A 71 -27.74 8.85 -1.59
C ALA A 71 -27.93 10.24 -0.95
N PRO A 72 -29.17 10.59 -0.56
CA PRO A 72 -29.44 11.84 0.16
C PRO A 72 -28.57 11.98 1.41
N LYS A 73 -28.19 13.22 1.71
CA LYS A 73 -27.45 13.56 2.94
C LYS A 73 -28.36 13.66 4.17
N THR A 74 -29.65 13.43 4.02
CA THR A 74 -30.66 13.46 5.09
C THR A 74 -30.21 12.56 6.26
N GLY A 75 -30.33 13.07 7.49
CA GLY A 75 -29.92 12.35 8.70
C GLY A 75 -28.41 12.31 8.95
N TYR A 76 -27.58 12.83 8.07
CA TYR A 76 -26.15 12.94 8.33
C TYR A 76 -25.87 13.92 9.46
N SER A 77 -25.14 13.46 10.44
CA SER A 77 -24.36 14.28 11.37
C SER A 77 -23.06 13.58 11.65
N ARG A 78 -22.04 14.33 12.10
CA ARG A 78 -20.77 13.71 12.48
C ARG A 78 -20.92 12.75 13.65
N ASP A 79 -21.88 12.98 14.53
CA ASP A 79 -22.18 12.13 15.70
C ASP A 79 -22.70 10.73 15.32
N GLN A 80 -23.18 10.54 14.09
CA GLN A 80 -23.52 9.21 13.56
C GLN A 80 -22.28 8.27 13.46
N PHE A 81 -21.08 8.84 13.51
CA PHE A 81 -19.81 8.15 13.46
C PHE A 81 -19.06 8.16 14.81
N GLY A 82 -19.80 8.42 15.90
CA GLY A 82 -19.29 8.48 17.26
C GLY A 82 -18.88 9.88 17.70
N LYS A 83 -18.76 10.05 19.02
CA LYS A 83 -18.35 11.31 19.65
C LYS A 83 -16.84 11.36 19.87
N GLY A 84 -16.14 11.97 18.92
CA GLY A 84 -14.68 12.13 19.00
C GLY A 84 -13.86 10.86 18.69
N TRP A 85 -12.58 10.91 19.00
CA TRP A 85 -11.64 9.83 18.78
C TRP A 85 -11.79 8.73 19.82
N GLN A 86 -11.85 7.48 19.39
CA GLN A 86 -11.83 6.33 20.31
C GLN A 86 -10.47 6.21 21.00
N LYS A 87 -10.48 5.60 22.17
CA LYS A 87 -9.25 5.28 22.92
C LYS A 87 -9.06 3.76 22.90
N ASP A 88 -7.79 3.36 22.80
CA ASP A 88 -7.39 1.97 22.98
C ASP A 88 -7.33 1.59 24.47
N VAL A 89 -6.93 0.35 24.74
CA VAL A 89 -6.78 -0.18 26.10
C VAL A 89 -5.73 0.54 26.96
N SER A 90 -4.80 1.25 26.33
CA SER A 90 -3.78 2.08 27.00
C SER A 90 -4.29 3.49 27.32
N GLY A 91 -5.48 3.86 26.82
CA GLY A 91 -6.07 5.19 26.92
C GLY A 91 -5.60 6.16 25.84
N CYS A 92 -4.81 5.68 24.85
CA CYS A 92 -4.36 6.46 23.71
C CYS A 92 -5.49 6.66 22.71
N ASP A 93 -5.78 7.92 22.34
CA ASP A 93 -6.81 8.19 21.37
C ASP A 93 -6.33 7.98 19.92
N THR A 94 -7.26 7.65 19.03
CA THR A 94 -6.98 7.38 17.61
C THR A 94 -6.20 8.52 16.93
N ARG A 95 -6.51 9.80 17.26
CA ARG A 95 -5.75 10.92 16.68
C ARG A 95 -4.26 10.83 17.02
N ASN A 96 -3.93 10.56 18.28
CA ASN A 96 -2.53 10.46 18.70
C ASN A 96 -1.84 9.21 18.15
N GLN A 97 -2.56 8.10 17.98
CA GLN A 97 -2.03 6.91 17.28
C GLN A 97 -1.66 7.22 15.83
N ILE A 98 -2.53 7.91 15.10
CA ILE A 98 -2.24 8.32 13.71
C ILE A 98 -1.08 9.33 13.64
N LEU A 99 -1.01 10.30 14.56
CA LEU A 99 0.13 11.21 14.63
C LEU A 99 1.43 10.47 14.91
N GLN A 100 1.41 9.44 15.78
CA GLN A 100 2.59 8.61 16.06
C GLN A 100 3.02 7.78 14.85
N ARG A 101 2.07 7.27 14.05
CA ARG A 101 2.34 6.52 12.84
C ARG A 101 2.94 7.40 11.73
N ASP A 102 2.40 8.60 11.54
CA ASP A 102 2.64 9.41 10.34
C ASP A 102 3.74 10.47 10.52
N LEU A 103 4.04 10.90 11.75
CA LEU A 103 5.08 11.88 12.03
C LEU A 103 6.42 11.20 12.35
N LYS A 104 7.49 11.87 11.97
CA LYS A 104 8.87 11.55 12.36
C LYS A 104 9.30 12.41 13.55
N GLU A 105 10.40 12.05 14.21
CA GLU A 105 11.02 12.82 15.30
C GLU A 105 10.03 13.22 16.40
N ILE A 106 9.11 12.31 16.72
CA ILE A 106 8.03 12.59 17.65
C ILE A 106 8.53 12.75 19.09
N LYS A 107 7.90 13.68 19.81
CA LYS A 107 7.98 13.78 21.28
C LYS A 107 6.60 13.51 21.85
N LEU A 108 6.54 12.61 22.83
CA LEU A 108 5.29 12.23 23.53
C LEU A 108 5.26 12.83 24.94
N ASP A 109 4.06 13.07 25.46
CA ASP A 109 3.85 13.23 26.89
C ASP A 109 3.72 11.86 27.58
N THR A 110 3.54 11.87 28.91
CA THR A 110 3.37 10.65 29.71
C THR A 110 2.07 9.87 29.42
N HIS A 111 1.18 10.43 28.60
CA HIS A 111 -0.15 9.88 28.28
C HIS A 111 -0.33 9.64 26.78
N CYS A 112 0.74 9.26 26.08
CA CYS A 112 0.79 8.98 24.63
C CYS A 112 0.48 10.14 23.66
N LYS A 113 0.27 11.37 24.15
CA LYS A 113 -0.06 12.49 23.27
C LYS A 113 1.19 13.00 22.57
N VAL A 114 1.11 13.18 21.27
CA VAL A 114 2.19 13.77 20.48
C VAL A 114 2.28 15.27 20.77
N ILE A 115 3.40 15.69 21.33
CA ILE A 115 3.69 17.10 21.66
C ILE A 115 4.33 17.81 20.47
N SER A 116 5.22 17.15 19.74
CA SER A 116 5.83 17.67 18.54
C SER A 116 6.28 16.54 17.61
N GLY A 117 6.53 16.86 16.37
CA GLY A 117 7.04 15.97 15.35
C GLY A 117 7.14 16.65 13.99
N VAL A 118 7.58 15.92 12.98
CA VAL A 118 7.75 16.38 11.61
C VAL A 118 6.89 15.53 10.69
N LEU A 119 5.99 16.15 9.94
CA LEU A 119 5.17 15.49 8.94
C LEU A 119 5.74 15.76 7.54
N ASP A 120 6.06 14.71 6.80
CA ASP A 120 6.20 14.79 5.35
C ASP A 120 4.81 14.63 4.74
N ASP A 121 4.13 15.76 4.51
CA ASP A 121 2.72 15.78 4.14
C ASP A 121 2.46 15.12 2.78
N PRO A 122 1.65 14.06 2.74
CA PRO A 122 1.35 13.36 1.49
C PRO A 122 0.50 14.20 0.52
N TYR A 123 -0.31 15.14 1.01
CA TYR A 123 -1.23 15.89 0.16
C TYR A 123 -0.55 17.01 -0.62
N THR A 124 0.41 17.67 -0.01
CA THR A 124 1.11 18.81 -0.64
C THR A 124 2.56 18.48 -1.01
N GLY A 125 3.16 17.44 -0.43
CA GLY A 125 4.58 17.11 -0.55
C GLY A 125 5.49 18.01 0.28
N LYS A 126 4.93 18.81 1.20
CA LYS A 126 5.69 19.72 2.06
C LYS A 126 6.06 19.05 3.37
N THR A 127 7.17 19.46 3.95
CA THR A 127 7.54 19.11 5.33
C THR A 127 6.94 20.12 6.31
N ILE A 128 6.20 19.64 7.32
CA ILE A 128 5.48 20.47 8.28
C ILE A 128 5.96 20.14 9.69
N ASN A 129 6.45 21.14 10.42
CA ASN A 129 6.76 21.01 11.84
C ASN A 129 5.46 21.14 12.66
N PHE A 130 5.11 20.08 13.36
CA PHE A 130 3.97 20.02 14.26
C PHE A 130 4.39 20.34 15.67
N THR A 131 3.62 21.21 16.35
CA THR A 131 3.72 21.45 17.79
C THR A 131 2.30 21.58 18.35
N LYS A 132 1.98 20.75 19.37
CA LYS A 132 0.68 20.76 20.04
C LYS A 132 0.39 22.14 20.65
N GLY A 133 -0.82 22.62 20.48
CA GLY A 133 -1.25 23.96 20.91
C GLY A 133 -1.08 24.97 19.81
N LYS A 134 0.07 25.66 19.73
CA LYS A 134 0.30 26.80 18.86
C LYS A 134 0.10 26.55 17.34
N ASN A 135 0.38 25.33 16.86
CA ASN A 135 0.33 24.97 15.44
C ASN A 135 -0.45 23.65 15.20
N SER A 136 -1.37 23.29 16.12
CA SER A 136 -2.14 22.05 16.01
C SER A 136 -3.05 21.98 14.80
N ASP A 137 -3.46 23.12 14.26
CA ASP A 137 -4.28 23.30 13.08
C ASP A 137 -3.54 23.03 11.77
N LYS A 138 -2.19 23.15 11.78
CA LYS A 138 -1.37 22.87 10.60
C LYS A 138 -1.34 21.40 10.20
N VAL A 139 -1.53 20.49 11.17
CA VAL A 139 -1.62 19.06 10.93
C VAL A 139 -2.96 18.55 11.44
N GLN A 140 -3.78 18.08 10.52
CA GLN A 140 -5.08 17.49 10.81
C GLN A 140 -5.09 16.00 10.50
N ILE A 141 -5.98 15.25 11.15
CA ILE A 141 -6.26 13.87 10.75
C ILE A 141 -7.46 13.92 9.79
N ASP A 142 -7.21 13.55 8.55
CA ASP A 142 -8.22 13.43 7.52
C ASP A 142 -8.82 12.03 7.52
N HIS A 143 -10.12 11.97 7.22
CA HIS A 143 -10.78 10.76 6.74
C HIS A 143 -10.63 10.72 5.23
N VAL A 144 -9.78 9.83 4.69
CA VAL A 144 -9.44 9.75 3.26
C VAL A 144 -10.70 9.55 2.42
N VAL A 145 -11.65 8.73 2.89
CA VAL A 145 -13.07 8.77 2.49
C VAL A 145 -13.81 9.59 3.54
N ALA A 146 -14.12 10.84 3.22
CA ALA A 146 -14.75 11.76 4.16
C ALA A 146 -16.08 11.20 4.72
N LEU A 147 -16.36 11.42 6.01
CA LEU A 147 -17.54 10.85 6.68
C LEU A 147 -18.85 11.24 5.99
N SER A 148 -18.97 12.48 5.48
CA SER A 148 -20.14 12.91 4.71
C SER A 148 -20.23 12.23 3.34
N ASN A 149 -19.08 11.96 2.69
CA ASN A 149 -19.05 11.17 1.46
C ASN A 149 -19.42 9.70 1.74
N SER A 150 -18.84 9.10 2.77
CA SER A 150 -19.14 7.71 3.14
C SER A 150 -20.62 7.53 3.46
N TRP A 151 -21.26 8.49 4.17
CA TRP A 151 -22.70 8.50 4.41
C TRP A 151 -23.50 8.39 3.11
N GLN A 152 -23.18 9.24 2.14
CA GLN A 152 -23.84 9.31 0.84
C GLN A 152 -23.49 8.15 -0.10
N THR A 153 -22.50 7.33 0.26
CA THR A 153 -22.05 6.19 -0.54
C THR A 153 -22.19 4.85 0.20
N GLY A 154 -23.07 4.77 1.19
CA GLY A 154 -23.45 3.50 1.82
C GLY A 154 -23.37 3.45 3.33
N ALA A 155 -22.57 4.31 3.99
CA ALA A 155 -22.40 4.22 5.44
C ALA A 155 -23.69 4.50 6.24
N GLN A 156 -24.68 5.16 5.66
CA GLN A 156 -26.01 5.30 6.28
C GLN A 156 -26.72 3.96 6.50
N LEU A 157 -26.35 2.92 5.75
CA LEU A 157 -26.90 1.56 5.86
C LEU A 157 -26.14 0.68 6.85
N LEU A 158 -24.96 1.12 7.29
CA LEU A 158 -24.15 0.38 8.27
C LEU A 158 -24.74 0.51 9.68
N PRO A 159 -24.58 -0.52 10.52
CA PRO A 159 -24.87 -0.39 11.95
C PRO A 159 -24.01 0.71 12.60
N PRO A 160 -24.45 1.31 13.72
CA PRO A 160 -23.72 2.39 14.39
C PRO A 160 -22.28 2.05 14.74
N GLU A 161 -22.01 0.83 15.21
CA GLU A 161 -20.66 0.31 15.56
C GLU A 161 -19.73 0.28 14.35
N GLU A 162 -20.22 -0.09 13.18
CA GLU A 162 -19.45 -0.10 11.94
C GLU A 162 -19.13 1.32 11.45
N ARG A 163 -20.06 2.27 11.63
CA ARG A 163 -19.78 3.69 11.35
C ARG A 163 -18.71 4.25 12.28
N ILE A 164 -18.77 3.91 13.57
CA ILE A 164 -17.75 4.31 14.55
C ILE A 164 -16.41 3.68 14.18
N ARG A 165 -16.38 2.41 13.79
CA ARG A 165 -15.17 1.72 13.32
C ARG A 165 -14.58 2.43 12.11
N LEU A 166 -15.37 2.73 11.08
CA LEU A 166 -14.93 3.45 9.87
C LEU A 166 -14.31 4.81 10.20
N ALA A 167 -14.84 5.52 11.19
CA ALA A 167 -14.33 6.83 11.61
C ALA A 167 -13.01 6.75 12.40
N ASN A 168 -12.69 5.58 12.96
CA ASN A 168 -11.48 5.37 13.76
C ASN A 168 -10.51 4.36 13.13
N ASP A 169 -10.81 3.88 11.92
CA ASP A 169 -9.97 2.93 11.20
C ASP A 169 -8.68 3.61 10.70
N PRO A 170 -7.49 3.14 11.10
CA PRO A 170 -6.22 3.64 10.60
C PRO A 170 -6.14 3.63 9.06
N LEU A 171 -6.80 2.68 8.38
CA LEU A 171 -6.88 2.64 6.93
C LEU A 171 -7.55 3.88 6.34
N ASN A 172 -8.58 4.43 7.01
CA ASN A 172 -9.29 5.64 6.57
C ASN A 172 -8.67 6.94 7.08
N LEU A 173 -7.66 6.88 7.94
CA LEU A 173 -7.10 8.04 8.63
C LEU A 173 -5.69 8.36 8.16
N LEU A 174 -5.38 9.65 8.02
CA LEU A 174 -4.08 10.13 7.59
C LEU A 174 -3.78 11.51 8.20
N ALA A 175 -2.59 11.70 8.75
CA ALA A 175 -2.11 13.01 9.14
C ALA A 175 -1.72 13.80 7.89
N VAL A 176 -2.26 15.01 7.73
CA VAL A 176 -2.12 15.80 6.51
C VAL A 176 -2.06 17.31 6.81
N ASP A 177 -1.64 18.10 5.82
CA ASP A 177 -1.71 19.57 5.82
C ASP A 177 -3.15 20.04 6.10
N GLY A 178 -3.32 20.86 7.14
CA GLY A 178 -4.64 21.33 7.57
C GLY A 178 -5.38 22.12 6.49
N PRO A 179 -4.75 23.12 5.83
CA PRO A 179 -5.35 23.83 4.70
C PRO A 179 -5.78 22.93 3.54
N ALA A 180 -4.96 21.93 3.16
CA ALA A 180 -5.31 20.99 2.11
C ALA A 180 -6.49 20.10 2.51
N ASN A 181 -6.55 19.67 3.78
CA ASN A 181 -7.69 18.92 4.32
C ASN A 181 -8.98 19.75 4.32
N GLN A 182 -8.90 21.02 4.70
CA GLN A 182 -10.06 21.94 4.65
C GLN A 182 -10.54 22.15 3.21
N GLN A 183 -9.61 22.29 2.26
CA GLN A 183 -9.94 22.40 0.84
C GLN A 183 -10.62 21.13 0.31
N LYS A 184 -10.15 19.95 0.74
CA LYS A 184 -10.77 18.66 0.37
C LYS A 184 -12.21 18.58 0.88
N GLY A 185 -12.46 18.94 2.14
CA GLY A 185 -13.79 18.84 2.73
C GLY A 185 -14.40 17.44 2.62
N ASP A 186 -15.59 17.33 2.03
CA ASP A 186 -16.27 16.05 1.77
C ASP A 186 -16.20 15.58 0.30
N ALA A 187 -15.23 16.12 -0.45
CA ALA A 187 -14.98 15.78 -1.85
C ALA A 187 -14.57 14.32 -2.03
N ASP A 188 -14.92 13.76 -3.19
CA ASP A 188 -14.43 12.50 -3.70
C ASP A 188 -13.30 12.70 -4.73
N ALA A 189 -12.76 11.60 -5.30
CA ALA A 189 -11.67 11.66 -6.27
C ALA A 189 -12.04 12.36 -7.59
N ALA A 190 -13.34 12.57 -7.88
CA ALA A 190 -13.78 13.31 -9.06
C ALA A 190 -13.64 14.83 -8.88
N THR A 191 -13.71 15.31 -7.64
CA THR A 191 -13.80 16.73 -7.33
C THR A 191 -12.58 17.28 -6.61
N TRP A 192 -11.80 16.41 -5.96
CA TRP A 192 -10.54 16.77 -5.32
C TRP A 192 -9.51 15.66 -5.38
N LEU A 193 -8.26 16.02 -5.62
CA LEU A 193 -7.08 15.15 -5.55
C LEU A 193 -5.93 15.91 -4.91
N PRO A 194 -5.01 15.22 -4.19
CA PRO A 194 -3.79 15.82 -3.65
C PRO A 194 -3.04 16.64 -4.72
N SER A 195 -2.56 17.82 -4.34
CA SER A 195 -1.69 18.63 -5.22
C SER A 195 -0.35 17.93 -5.48
N ASN A 196 0.12 17.13 -4.53
CA ASN A 196 1.23 16.20 -4.69
C ASN A 196 0.85 15.06 -5.64
N LYS A 197 1.22 15.22 -6.92
CA LYS A 197 0.88 14.24 -7.96
C LYS A 197 1.45 12.85 -7.70
N SER A 198 2.62 12.76 -7.05
CA SER A 198 3.27 11.46 -6.77
C SER A 198 2.47 10.60 -5.78
N TYR A 199 1.65 11.21 -4.93
CA TYR A 199 0.82 10.52 -3.95
C TYR A 199 -0.55 10.08 -4.49
N ARG A 200 -1.00 10.55 -5.65
CA ARG A 200 -2.36 10.32 -6.15
C ARG A 200 -2.70 8.84 -6.34
N CYS A 201 -1.75 8.05 -6.78
CA CYS A 201 -1.95 6.59 -6.94
C CYS A 201 -2.23 5.91 -5.58
N ALA A 202 -1.41 6.19 -4.58
CA ALA A 202 -1.60 5.67 -3.23
C ALA A 202 -2.88 6.21 -2.58
N TYR A 203 -3.21 7.50 -2.79
CA TYR A 203 -4.45 8.11 -2.31
C TYR A 203 -5.69 7.39 -2.84
N VAL A 204 -5.76 7.19 -4.16
CA VAL A 204 -6.88 6.50 -4.81
C VAL A 204 -6.95 5.03 -4.36
N ALA A 205 -5.81 4.34 -4.28
CA ALA A 205 -5.76 2.96 -3.80
C ALA A 205 -6.25 2.82 -2.36
N ARG A 206 -5.95 3.81 -1.48
CA ARG A 206 -6.43 3.85 -0.11
C ARG A 206 -7.95 4.08 -0.07
N GLN A 207 -8.49 5.01 -0.86
CA GLN A 207 -9.96 5.21 -0.94
C GLN A 207 -10.68 3.95 -1.40
N ILE A 208 -10.15 3.25 -2.41
CA ILE A 208 -10.71 1.98 -2.89
C ILE A 208 -10.68 0.92 -1.78
N ALA A 209 -9.57 0.81 -1.05
CA ALA A 209 -9.44 -0.14 0.04
C ALA A 209 -10.48 0.11 1.14
N VAL A 210 -10.64 1.37 1.58
CA VAL A 210 -11.67 1.76 2.56
C VAL A 210 -13.07 1.41 2.06
N LYS A 211 -13.41 1.80 0.81
CA LYS A 211 -14.72 1.52 0.24
C LYS A 211 -14.99 0.03 0.14
N LYS A 212 -13.99 -0.77 -0.19
CA LYS A 212 -14.11 -2.23 -0.23
C LYS A 212 -14.37 -2.84 1.16
N VAL A 213 -13.61 -2.43 2.17
CA VAL A 213 -13.75 -2.93 3.56
C VAL A 213 -15.12 -2.61 4.14
N TYR A 214 -15.64 -1.42 3.88
CA TYR A 214 -16.91 -0.94 4.43
C TYR A 214 -18.10 -1.07 3.48
N HIS A 215 -17.96 -1.82 2.38
CA HIS A 215 -19.02 -2.03 1.38
C HIS A 215 -19.65 -0.74 0.87
N LEU A 216 -18.84 0.32 0.73
CA LEU A 216 -19.28 1.59 0.16
C LEU A 216 -19.18 1.52 -1.36
N TRP A 217 -20.10 2.23 -2.03
CA TRP A 217 -20.08 2.33 -3.49
C TRP A 217 -19.32 3.57 -3.97
N VAL A 218 -19.08 3.64 -5.26
CA VAL A 218 -18.54 4.80 -5.95
C VAL A 218 -19.60 5.40 -6.88
N THR A 219 -19.53 6.71 -7.14
CA THR A 219 -20.29 7.29 -8.24
C THR A 219 -19.59 7.02 -9.56
N GLN A 220 -20.31 7.12 -10.68
CA GLN A 220 -19.70 6.94 -11.99
C GLN A 220 -18.55 7.94 -12.24
N SER A 221 -18.74 9.21 -11.85
CA SER A 221 -17.70 10.24 -11.98
C SER A 221 -16.46 9.95 -11.11
N GLU A 222 -16.69 9.49 -9.87
CA GLU A 222 -15.63 9.07 -8.97
C GLU A 222 -14.84 7.89 -9.54
N LYS A 223 -15.53 6.84 -10.03
CA LYS A 223 -14.92 5.68 -10.67
C LYS A 223 -14.04 6.09 -11.85
N THR A 224 -14.59 6.89 -12.76
CA THR A 224 -13.85 7.38 -13.93
C THR A 224 -12.60 8.18 -13.55
N ALA A 225 -12.68 9.01 -12.50
CA ALA A 225 -11.52 9.76 -12.00
C ALA A 225 -10.46 8.83 -11.40
N MET A 226 -10.86 7.83 -10.62
CA MET A 226 -9.96 6.82 -10.06
C MET A 226 -9.28 5.99 -11.14
N GLU A 227 -10.02 5.53 -12.16
CA GLU A 227 -9.48 4.79 -13.32
C GLU A 227 -8.42 5.61 -14.05
N ARG A 228 -8.67 6.89 -14.29
CA ARG A 228 -7.71 7.80 -14.93
C ARG A 228 -6.40 7.90 -14.13
N ILE A 229 -6.46 7.95 -12.80
CA ILE A 229 -5.25 7.98 -11.97
C ILE A 229 -4.54 6.63 -12.04
N LEU A 230 -5.26 5.51 -11.86
CA LEU A 230 -4.66 4.17 -11.84
C LEU A 230 -4.06 3.77 -13.19
N ASN A 231 -4.54 4.31 -14.30
CA ASN A 231 -3.93 4.10 -15.63
C ASN A 231 -2.49 4.65 -15.69
N SER A 232 -2.13 5.65 -14.86
CA SER A 232 -0.75 6.15 -14.77
C SER A 232 0.14 5.30 -13.82
N CYS A 233 -0.43 4.35 -13.10
CA CYS A 233 0.26 3.48 -12.12
C CYS A 233 -0.35 2.06 -12.11
N PRO A 234 -0.24 1.30 -13.19
CA PRO A 234 -0.96 0.03 -13.39
C PRO A 234 -0.62 -1.04 -12.34
N ASN A 235 0.55 -0.95 -11.71
CA ASN A 235 1.00 -1.88 -10.68
C ASN A 235 0.64 -1.43 -9.25
N GLN A 236 -0.18 -0.38 -9.10
CA GLN A 236 -0.60 0.07 -7.77
C GLN A 236 -1.42 -1.01 -7.08
N THR A 237 -0.94 -1.47 -5.93
CA THR A 237 -1.68 -2.39 -5.05
C THR A 237 -2.60 -1.63 -4.11
N LEU A 238 -3.58 -2.34 -3.55
CA LEU A 238 -4.36 -1.79 -2.43
C LEU A 238 -3.46 -1.49 -1.23
N ILE A 239 -3.81 -0.44 -0.51
CA ILE A 239 -3.22 -0.18 0.81
C ILE A 239 -3.87 -1.16 1.80
N ILE A 240 -3.05 -1.90 2.52
CA ILE A 240 -3.48 -2.82 3.60
C ILE A 240 -2.80 -2.30 4.86
N GLU A 241 -3.60 -1.96 5.86
CA GLU A 241 -3.09 -1.70 7.21
C GLU A 241 -3.10 -3.03 7.98
N ASN A 242 -1.95 -3.45 8.49
CA ASN A 242 -1.78 -4.64 9.32
C ASN A 242 -2.05 -4.31 10.79
#